data_45fe6603840e148684fa76de10a72de5
#
_entry.id   45fe6603840e148684fa76de10a72de5
#
_cell.length_a   1.000
_cell.length_b   1.000
_cell.length_c   1.000
_cell.angle_alpha   90.00
_cell.angle_beta   90.00
_cell.angle_gamma   90.00
#
_symmetry.space_group_name_H-M   'P 1'
#
loop_
_entity.id
_entity.type
_entity.pdbx_description
1 polymer ?
#
loop_
_entity_poly.entity_id
_entity_poly.type
_entity_poly.pdbx_seq_one_letter_code
_entity_poly.pdbx_strand_id
1 'polypeptide(L)'
;MLVADTFIAQGFGFLSFFLAMLCFMQKDDRRLKLMMIVMNLNHALHFYLLNAVTSSLCCLFSAGRTAVSMKTKATWVACIFIILTALIGYLTAQQWTDYIAVLGACLGSYALFCLRGITMRWVLFCGSCLWLINNIIVGSIGGVLLEATVIVINLTTIYRLHKQRVMDPEFTQ
;
A
#
# COMPACT_ATOMS: atom_id res chain seq x y z
N MET A 1 22.77 -14.92 -1.18
CA MET A 1 22.44 -13.86 -0.18
C MET A 1 23.04 -14.29 1.15
N LEU A 2 23.93 -13.50 1.73
CA LEU A 2 24.54 -13.82 3.03
C LEU A 2 23.48 -13.67 4.13
N VAL A 3 23.57 -14.48 5.20
CA VAL A 3 22.64 -14.43 6.35
C VAL A 3 22.53 -13.01 6.93
N ALA A 4 23.63 -12.26 6.93
CA ALA A 4 23.66 -10.86 7.39
C ALA A 4 22.74 -9.92 6.55
N ASP A 5 22.70 -10.13 5.22
CA ASP A 5 21.87 -9.30 4.33
C ASP A 5 20.37 -9.50 4.62
N THR A 6 19.99 -10.73 4.98
CA THR A 6 18.61 -11.06 5.35
C THR A 6 18.21 -10.38 6.67
N PHE A 7 19.09 -10.34 7.68
CA PHE A 7 18.81 -9.65 8.94
C PHE A 7 18.63 -8.13 8.72
N ILE A 8 19.48 -7.52 7.92
CA ILE A 8 19.37 -6.09 7.59
C ILE A 8 18.04 -5.84 6.85
N ALA A 9 17.72 -6.67 5.85
CA ALA A 9 16.46 -6.56 5.12
C ALA A 9 15.25 -6.64 6.06
N GLN A 10 15.20 -7.64 6.95
CA GLN A 10 14.10 -7.77 7.93
C GLN A 10 14.04 -6.57 8.90
N GLY A 11 15.17 -5.99 9.30
CA GLY A 11 15.22 -4.76 10.08
C GLY A 11 14.47 -3.61 9.40
N PHE A 12 14.68 -3.39 8.10
CA PHE A 12 13.92 -2.42 7.31
C PHE A 12 12.43 -2.80 7.20
N GLY A 13 12.10 -4.09 7.15
CA GLY A 13 10.72 -4.57 7.17
C GLY A 13 10.00 -4.20 8.47
N PHE A 14 10.63 -4.45 9.63
CA PHE A 14 10.10 -4.02 10.93
C PHE A 14 10.01 -2.51 11.05
N LEU A 15 10.98 -1.76 10.52
CA LEU A 15 10.90 -0.29 10.47
C LEU A 15 9.69 0.18 9.66
N SER A 16 9.40 -0.48 8.52
CA SER A 16 8.18 -0.19 7.74
C SER A 16 6.91 -0.43 8.56
N PHE A 17 6.85 -1.52 9.32
CA PHE A 17 5.73 -1.83 10.20
C PHE A 17 5.53 -0.74 11.26
N PHE A 18 6.59 -0.31 11.94
CA PHE A 18 6.50 0.78 12.94
C PHE A 18 6.10 2.12 12.29
N LEU A 19 6.63 2.44 11.12
CA LEU A 19 6.23 3.64 10.36
C LEU A 19 4.75 3.59 9.97
N ALA A 20 4.22 2.42 9.60
CA ALA A 20 2.80 2.24 9.34
C ALA A 20 1.95 2.50 10.59
N MET A 21 2.36 1.96 11.75
CA MET A 21 1.67 2.26 13.02
C MET A 21 1.63 3.76 13.31
N LEU A 22 2.74 4.48 13.10
CA LEU A 22 2.79 5.94 13.25
C LEU A 22 1.89 6.65 12.23
N CYS A 23 1.77 6.15 10.99
CA CYS A 23 0.83 6.69 10.01
C CYS A 23 -0.61 6.65 10.53
N PHE A 24 -1.05 5.54 11.12
CA PHE A 24 -2.42 5.39 11.62
C PHE A 24 -2.72 6.25 12.86
N MET A 25 -1.70 6.68 13.59
CA MET A 25 -1.84 7.61 14.71
C MET A 25 -2.01 9.07 14.27
N GLN A 26 -1.73 9.40 13.00
CA GLN A 26 -1.85 10.76 12.50
C GLN A 26 -3.32 11.13 12.28
N LYS A 27 -3.74 12.27 12.85
CA LYS A 27 -5.07 12.85 12.65
C LYS A 27 -5.10 13.80 11.44
N ASP A 28 -3.97 14.39 11.11
CA ASP A 28 -3.80 15.33 10.00
C ASP A 28 -3.48 14.59 8.71
N ASP A 29 -4.31 14.81 7.65
CA ASP A 29 -4.21 14.12 6.35
C ASP A 29 -2.86 14.38 5.66
N ARG A 30 -2.29 15.58 5.80
CA ARG A 30 -0.99 15.91 5.20
C ARG A 30 0.15 15.15 5.89
N ARG A 31 0.15 15.11 7.22
CA ARG A 31 1.14 14.36 7.99
C ARG A 31 1.04 12.87 7.72
N LEU A 32 -0.18 12.33 7.68
CA LEU A 32 -0.44 10.94 7.33
C LEU A 32 0.18 10.60 5.96
N LYS A 33 -0.07 11.41 4.93
CA LYS A 33 0.47 11.17 3.58
C LYS A 33 2.00 11.30 3.54
N LEU A 34 2.58 12.26 4.26
CA LEU A 34 4.04 12.37 4.37
C LEU A 34 4.64 11.13 5.02
N MET A 35 4.04 10.63 6.11
CA MET A 35 4.47 9.39 6.75
C MET A 35 4.32 8.18 5.83
N MET A 36 3.23 8.10 5.06
CA MET A 36 3.05 7.05 4.04
C MET A 36 4.14 7.10 2.97
N ILE A 37 4.59 8.28 2.54
CA ILE A 37 5.70 8.41 1.59
C ILE A 37 6.98 7.85 2.21
N VAL A 38 7.33 8.26 3.42
CA VAL A 38 8.53 7.77 4.13
C VAL A 38 8.46 6.25 4.31
N MET A 39 7.31 5.73 4.73
CA MET A 39 7.08 4.29 4.88
C MET A 39 7.28 3.54 3.55
N ASN A 40 6.69 4.03 2.44
CA ASN A 40 6.84 3.38 1.14
C ASN A 40 8.28 3.42 0.62
N LEU A 41 9.02 4.50 0.86
CA LEU A 41 10.44 4.59 0.49
C LEU A 41 11.28 3.59 1.28
N ASN A 42 11.05 3.48 2.60
CA ASN A 42 11.70 2.47 3.43
C ASN A 42 11.34 1.05 3.00
N HIS A 43 10.07 0.82 2.66
CA HIS A 43 9.59 -0.50 2.21
C HIS A 43 10.13 -0.86 0.82
N ALA A 44 10.36 0.12 -0.05
CA ALA A 44 11.04 -0.08 -1.32
C ALA A 44 12.48 -0.59 -1.11
N LEU A 45 13.23 0.02 -0.19
CA LEU A 45 14.57 -0.43 0.18
C LEU A 45 14.55 -1.85 0.77
N HIS A 46 13.57 -2.13 1.65
CA HIS A 46 13.37 -3.46 2.21
C HIS A 46 13.19 -4.52 1.11
N PHE A 47 12.28 -4.30 0.15
CA PHE A 47 12.07 -5.24 -0.96
C PHE A 47 13.29 -5.35 -1.89
N TYR A 48 14.01 -4.26 -2.11
CA TYR A 48 15.25 -4.29 -2.88
C TYR A 48 16.28 -5.20 -2.23
N LEU A 49 16.45 -5.10 -0.90
CA LEU A 49 17.36 -5.97 -0.14
C LEU A 49 16.92 -7.45 -0.13
N LEU A 50 15.63 -7.73 -0.33
CA LEU A 50 15.09 -9.07 -0.49
C LEU A 50 15.15 -9.57 -1.95
N ASN A 51 15.77 -8.82 -2.87
CA ASN A 51 15.80 -9.10 -4.32
C ASN A 51 14.42 -9.12 -5.00
N ALA A 52 13.39 -8.55 -4.36
CA ALA A 52 12.05 -8.40 -4.92
C ALA A 52 11.94 -7.06 -5.68
N VAL A 53 12.64 -6.96 -6.81
CA VAL A 53 12.81 -5.71 -7.58
C VAL A 53 11.47 -5.12 -8.01
N THR A 54 10.54 -5.94 -8.54
CA THR A 54 9.22 -5.50 -8.96
C THR A 54 8.44 -4.88 -7.79
N SER A 55 8.42 -5.53 -6.63
CA SER A 55 7.76 -5.03 -5.43
C SER A 55 8.40 -3.72 -4.93
N SER A 56 9.75 -3.62 -5.00
CA SER A 56 10.48 -2.40 -4.66
C SER A 56 10.05 -1.22 -5.53
N LEU A 57 10.01 -1.40 -6.85
CA LEU A 57 9.57 -0.36 -7.79
C LEU A 57 8.10 0.01 -7.58
N CYS A 58 7.22 -0.96 -7.34
CA CYS A 58 5.82 -0.69 -6.98
C CYS A 58 5.68 0.18 -5.73
N CYS A 59 6.53 -0.01 -4.71
CA CYS A 59 6.57 0.85 -3.52
C CYS A 59 7.06 2.27 -3.84
N LEU A 60 8.11 2.43 -4.67
CA LEU A 60 8.58 3.74 -5.12
C LEU A 60 7.48 4.50 -5.87
N PHE A 61 6.78 3.84 -6.80
CA PHE A 61 5.66 4.43 -7.50
C PHE A 61 4.49 4.76 -6.56
N SER A 62 4.24 3.94 -5.54
CA SER A 62 3.24 4.21 -4.50
C SER A 62 3.60 5.45 -3.68
N ALA A 63 4.88 5.69 -3.38
CA ALA A 63 5.34 6.92 -2.73
C ALA A 63 5.09 8.15 -3.63
N GLY A 64 5.49 8.09 -4.91
CA GLY A 64 5.26 9.15 -5.89
C GLY A 64 3.76 9.44 -6.09
N ARG A 65 2.94 8.40 -6.23
CA ARG A 65 1.48 8.50 -6.29
C ARG A 65 0.91 9.21 -5.07
N THR A 66 1.35 8.86 -3.87
CA THR A 66 0.89 9.48 -2.63
C THR A 66 1.28 10.96 -2.59
N ALA A 67 2.49 11.32 -3.02
CA ALA A 67 2.93 12.71 -3.13
C ALA A 67 2.05 13.52 -4.11
N VAL A 68 1.73 12.97 -5.29
CA VAL A 68 0.85 13.62 -6.28
C VAL A 68 -0.56 13.74 -5.73
N SER A 69 -1.08 12.75 -4.99
CA SER A 69 -2.42 12.78 -4.38
C SER A 69 -2.61 13.88 -3.32
N MET A 70 -1.51 14.48 -2.84
CA MET A 70 -1.57 15.66 -1.97
C MET A 70 -1.94 16.95 -2.72
N LYS A 71 -1.70 16.98 -4.03
CA LYS A 71 -1.95 18.16 -4.89
C LYS A 71 -3.19 18.01 -5.77
N THR A 72 -3.51 16.80 -6.20
CA THR A 72 -4.63 16.54 -7.11
C THR A 72 -5.29 15.19 -6.83
N LYS A 73 -6.59 15.10 -7.17
CA LYS A 73 -7.38 13.86 -7.15
C LYS A 73 -7.99 13.58 -8.52
N ALA A 74 -7.36 14.06 -9.60
CA ALA A 74 -7.86 13.87 -10.93
C ALA A 74 -7.76 12.39 -11.36
N THR A 75 -8.83 11.84 -11.91
CA THR A 75 -8.93 10.43 -12.31
C THR A 75 -7.92 10.04 -13.38
N TRP A 76 -7.58 10.97 -14.32
CA TRP A 76 -6.57 10.70 -15.34
C TRP A 76 -5.18 10.43 -14.76
N VAL A 77 -4.88 10.98 -13.56
CA VAL A 77 -3.63 10.69 -12.84
C VAL A 77 -3.59 9.24 -12.38
N ALA A 78 -4.74 8.68 -11.95
CA ALA A 78 -4.82 7.25 -11.64
C ALA A 78 -4.45 6.39 -12.86
N CYS A 79 -4.98 6.73 -14.03
CA CYS A 79 -4.68 6.00 -15.27
C CYS A 79 -3.17 6.02 -15.59
N ILE A 80 -2.52 7.17 -15.45
CA ILE A 80 -1.06 7.26 -15.63
C ILE A 80 -0.32 6.34 -14.65
N PHE A 81 -0.63 6.39 -13.35
CA PHE A 81 0.04 5.54 -12.36
C PHE A 81 -0.24 4.06 -12.59
N ILE A 82 -1.45 3.67 -13.00
CA ILE A 82 -1.80 2.28 -13.32
C ILE A 82 -0.99 1.81 -14.54
N ILE A 83 -0.95 2.59 -15.63
CA ILE A 83 -0.21 2.25 -16.84
C ILE A 83 1.29 2.11 -16.54
N LEU A 84 1.86 3.08 -15.83
CA LEU A 84 3.28 3.04 -15.47
C LEU A 84 3.61 1.86 -14.54
N THR A 85 2.73 1.54 -13.58
CA THR A 85 2.91 0.39 -12.68
C THR A 85 2.80 -0.93 -13.47
N ALA A 86 1.85 -1.05 -14.39
CA ALA A 86 1.72 -2.21 -15.27
C ALA A 86 2.95 -2.38 -16.18
N LEU A 87 3.46 -1.29 -16.74
CA LEU A 87 4.68 -1.28 -17.56
C LEU A 87 5.90 -1.73 -16.75
N ILE A 88 6.04 -1.27 -15.51
CA ILE A 88 7.10 -1.74 -14.60
C ILE A 88 6.97 -3.25 -14.39
N GLY A 89 5.78 -3.75 -14.08
CA GLY A 89 5.53 -5.19 -13.95
C GLY A 89 5.97 -5.95 -15.20
N TYR A 90 5.56 -5.48 -16.38
CA TYR A 90 5.94 -6.09 -17.65
C TYR A 90 7.46 -6.14 -17.86
N LEU A 91 8.18 -5.08 -17.48
CA LEU A 91 9.63 -4.97 -17.71
C LEU A 91 10.47 -5.69 -16.65
N THR A 92 9.94 -5.88 -15.43
CA THR A 92 10.76 -6.32 -14.29
C THR A 92 10.30 -7.63 -13.66
N ALA A 93 9.08 -8.11 -13.93
CA ALA A 93 8.58 -9.36 -13.38
C ALA A 93 9.39 -10.53 -13.95
N GLN A 94 9.93 -11.35 -13.06
CA GLN A 94 10.66 -12.57 -13.39
C GLN A 94 9.78 -13.81 -13.20
N GLN A 95 8.78 -13.71 -12.35
CA GLN A 95 7.82 -14.76 -12.04
C GLN A 95 6.38 -14.22 -12.09
N TRP A 96 5.42 -15.11 -12.32
CA TRP A 96 4.00 -14.72 -12.32
C TRP A 96 3.56 -14.11 -10.97
N THR A 97 4.19 -14.53 -9.86
CA THR A 97 3.93 -14.01 -8.51
C THR A 97 4.25 -12.52 -8.36
N ASP A 98 5.17 -11.98 -9.15
CA ASP A 98 5.54 -10.56 -9.11
C ASP A 98 4.37 -9.66 -9.53
N TYR A 99 3.46 -10.17 -10.37
CA TYR A 99 2.25 -9.42 -10.75
C TYR A 99 1.27 -9.22 -9.60
N ILE A 100 1.40 -9.95 -8.48
CA ILE A 100 0.57 -9.75 -7.29
C ILE A 100 0.84 -8.35 -6.70
N ALA A 101 2.11 -7.94 -6.58
CA ALA A 101 2.49 -6.60 -6.13
C ALA A 101 2.01 -5.52 -7.10
N VAL A 102 2.12 -5.76 -8.41
CA VAL A 102 1.63 -4.85 -9.47
C VAL A 102 0.13 -4.61 -9.34
N LEU A 103 -0.65 -5.69 -9.21
CA LEU A 103 -2.11 -5.60 -9.03
C LEU A 103 -2.47 -4.84 -7.75
N GLY A 104 -1.80 -5.13 -6.63
CA GLY A 104 -1.99 -4.42 -5.38
C GLY A 104 -1.73 -2.91 -5.51
N ALA A 105 -0.66 -2.51 -6.20
CA ALA A 105 -0.32 -1.11 -6.45
C ALA A 105 -1.31 -0.43 -7.40
N CYS A 106 -1.82 -1.13 -8.43
CA CYS A 106 -2.86 -0.65 -9.33
C CYS A 106 -4.18 -0.40 -8.59
N LEU A 107 -4.63 -1.36 -7.75
CA LEU A 107 -5.82 -1.19 -6.91
C LEU A 107 -5.68 0.02 -5.97
N GLY A 108 -4.50 0.20 -5.36
CA GLY A 108 -4.21 1.37 -4.54
C GLY A 108 -4.31 2.69 -5.31
N SER A 109 -3.86 2.73 -6.57
CA SER A 109 -3.97 3.91 -7.44
C SER A 109 -5.43 4.20 -7.76
N TYR A 110 -6.19 3.20 -8.17
CA TYR A 110 -7.62 3.33 -8.45
C TYR A 110 -8.40 3.80 -7.21
N ALA A 111 -8.16 3.19 -6.04
CA ALA A 111 -8.83 3.57 -4.81
C ALA A 111 -8.60 5.03 -4.43
N LEU A 112 -7.35 5.51 -4.47
CA LEU A 112 -6.98 6.84 -3.99
C LEU A 112 -7.50 7.99 -4.86
N PHE A 113 -7.63 7.79 -6.17
CA PHE A 113 -8.03 8.84 -7.10
C PHE A 113 -9.48 8.74 -7.55
N CYS A 114 -10.04 7.51 -7.65
CA CYS A 114 -11.34 7.29 -8.27
C CYS A 114 -12.45 6.99 -7.27
N LEU A 115 -12.12 6.56 -6.04
CA LEU A 115 -13.11 6.09 -5.07
C LEU A 115 -13.12 6.94 -3.79
N ARG A 116 -14.24 6.84 -3.06
CA ARG A 116 -14.44 7.49 -1.76
C ARG A 116 -15.24 6.58 -0.81
N GLY A 117 -15.19 6.90 0.49
CA GLY A 117 -16.01 6.24 1.50
C GLY A 117 -15.77 4.73 1.60
N ILE A 118 -16.85 3.98 1.74
CA ILE A 118 -16.82 2.51 1.97
C ILE A 118 -16.23 1.77 0.76
N THR A 119 -16.60 2.15 -0.46
CA THR A 119 -16.09 1.51 -1.70
C THR A 119 -14.56 1.62 -1.81
N MET A 120 -14.00 2.79 -1.49
CA MET A 120 -12.56 2.98 -1.43
C MET A 120 -11.91 2.01 -0.43
N ARG A 121 -12.52 1.83 0.75
CA ARG A 121 -11.99 0.95 1.80
C ARG A 121 -12.01 -0.53 1.38
N TRP A 122 -13.05 -0.97 0.67
CA TRP A 122 -13.10 -2.33 0.13
C TRP A 122 -12.00 -2.59 -0.89
N VAL A 123 -11.75 -1.65 -1.80
CA VAL A 123 -10.68 -1.80 -2.80
C VAL A 123 -9.30 -1.75 -2.15
N LEU A 124 -9.09 -0.88 -1.13
CA LEU A 124 -7.86 -0.87 -0.34
C LEU A 124 -7.67 -2.19 0.43
N PHE A 125 -8.73 -2.76 1.01
CA PHE A 125 -8.67 -4.07 1.65
C PHE A 125 -8.23 -5.17 0.67
N CYS A 126 -8.80 -5.21 -0.54
CA CYS A 126 -8.36 -6.16 -1.57
C CYS A 126 -6.89 -5.94 -1.96
N GLY A 127 -6.47 -4.67 -2.09
CA GLY A 127 -5.07 -4.33 -2.34
C GLY A 127 -4.13 -4.82 -1.23
N SER A 128 -4.52 -4.63 0.04
CA SER A 128 -3.74 -5.10 1.19
C SER A 128 -3.67 -6.63 1.26
N CYS A 129 -4.72 -7.35 0.86
CA CYS A 129 -4.67 -8.81 0.75
C CYS A 129 -3.63 -9.27 -0.30
N LEU A 130 -3.57 -8.60 -1.46
CA LEU A 130 -2.55 -8.89 -2.47
C LEU A 130 -1.14 -8.59 -1.95
N TRP A 131 -0.94 -7.45 -1.30
CA TRP A 131 0.34 -7.10 -0.68
C TRP A 131 0.73 -8.09 0.43
N LEU A 132 -0.23 -8.58 1.24
CA LEU A 132 0.02 -9.60 2.24
C LEU A 132 0.53 -10.90 1.61
N ILE A 133 -0.12 -11.36 0.53
CA ILE A 133 0.32 -12.54 -0.23
C ILE A 133 1.72 -12.32 -0.80
N ASN A 134 2.00 -11.16 -1.40
CA ASN A 134 3.33 -10.83 -1.90
C ASN A 134 4.39 -10.84 -0.78
N ASN A 135 4.10 -10.28 0.38
CA ASN A 135 5.02 -10.27 1.52
C ASN A 135 5.32 -11.68 2.03
N ILE A 136 4.31 -12.58 2.05
CA ILE A 136 4.50 -13.99 2.43
C ILE A 136 5.43 -14.69 1.42
N ILE A 137 5.19 -14.51 0.11
CA ILE A 137 5.99 -15.13 -0.95
C ILE A 137 7.44 -14.65 -0.91
N VAL A 138 7.65 -13.36 -0.70
CA VAL A 138 9.01 -12.75 -0.63
C VAL A 138 9.71 -13.05 0.71
N GLY A 139 8.98 -13.55 1.72
CA GLY A 139 9.54 -13.83 3.05
C GLY A 139 9.74 -12.57 3.92
N SER A 140 8.93 -11.53 3.70
CA SER A 140 8.97 -10.27 4.45
C SER A 140 8.15 -10.36 5.74
N ILE A 141 8.77 -10.63 6.88
CA ILE A 141 8.07 -10.74 8.17
C ILE A 141 7.44 -9.39 8.57
N GLY A 142 8.21 -8.32 8.51
CA GLY A 142 7.72 -6.98 8.83
C GLY A 142 6.61 -6.51 7.90
N GLY A 143 6.69 -6.84 6.61
CA GLY A 143 5.63 -6.56 5.62
C GLY A 143 4.35 -7.35 5.87
N VAL A 144 4.44 -8.60 6.29
CA VAL A 144 3.26 -9.41 6.71
C VAL A 144 2.56 -8.76 7.90
N LEU A 145 3.29 -8.36 8.93
CA LEU A 145 2.72 -7.68 10.09
C LEU A 145 2.09 -6.33 9.71
N LEU A 146 2.73 -5.58 8.82
CA LEU A 146 2.21 -4.32 8.29
C LEU A 146 0.86 -4.54 7.62
N GLU A 147 0.79 -5.43 6.64
CA GLU A 147 -0.44 -5.64 5.86
C GLU A 147 -1.56 -6.27 6.70
N ALA A 148 -1.25 -7.19 7.60
CA ALA A 148 -2.23 -7.73 8.55
C ALA A 148 -2.86 -6.59 9.39
N THR A 149 -2.05 -5.66 9.87
CA THR A 149 -2.53 -4.48 10.61
C THR A 149 -3.40 -3.58 9.72
N VAL A 150 -2.99 -3.29 8.48
CA VAL A 150 -3.77 -2.49 7.52
C VAL A 150 -5.12 -3.14 7.22
N ILE A 151 -5.16 -4.46 7.05
CA ILE A 151 -6.39 -5.24 6.85
C ILE A 151 -7.36 -5.05 8.03
N VAL A 152 -6.87 -5.23 9.27
CA VAL A 152 -7.70 -5.05 10.48
C VAL A 152 -8.24 -3.63 10.58
N ILE A 153 -7.42 -2.62 10.28
CA ILE A 153 -7.84 -1.21 10.31
C ILE A 153 -8.88 -0.92 9.23
N ASN A 154 -8.71 -1.43 8.01
CA ASN A 154 -9.69 -1.25 6.94
C ASN A 154 -11.03 -1.92 7.29
N LEU A 155 -11.03 -3.16 7.79
CA LEU A 155 -12.24 -3.86 8.21
C LEU A 155 -12.96 -3.13 9.36
N THR A 156 -12.22 -2.67 10.37
CA THR A 156 -12.78 -1.89 11.47
C THR A 156 -13.41 -0.59 10.98
N THR A 157 -12.76 0.07 10.03
CA THR A 157 -13.28 1.31 9.44
C THR A 157 -14.52 1.06 8.61
N ILE A 158 -14.55 0.00 7.79
CA ILE A 158 -15.73 -0.43 7.02
C ILE A 158 -16.91 -0.70 7.96
N TYR A 159 -16.68 -1.47 9.04
CA TYR A 159 -17.71 -1.77 10.04
C TYR A 159 -18.27 -0.49 10.67
N ARG A 160 -17.42 0.45 11.09
CA ARG A 160 -17.84 1.73 11.69
C ARG A 160 -18.66 2.57 10.71
N LEU A 161 -18.20 2.70 9.46
CA LEU A 161 -18.90 3.48 8.43
C LEU A 161 -20.24 2.84 8.07
N HIS A 162 -20.30 1.51 8.03
CA HIS A 162 -21.55 0.80 7.77
C HIS A 162 -22.56 1.02 8.91
N LYS A 163 -22.11 0.90 10.17
CA LYS A 163 -22.92 1.14 11.35
C LYS A 163 -23.46 2.58 11.38
N GLN A 164 -22.63 3.57 11.08
CA GLN A 164 -23.06 4.98 11.01
C GLN A 164 -24.12 5.19 9.93
N ARG A 165 -23.96 4.59 8.75
CA ARG A 165 -24.96 4.68 7.66
C ARG A 165 -26.31 4.08 8.03
N VAL A 166 -26.33 3.02 8.83
CA VAL A 166 -27.58 2.38 9.29
C VAL A 166 -28.27 3.20 10.39
N MET A 167 -27.47 3.88 11.24
CA MET A 167 -28.02 4.68 12.36
C MET A 167 -28.44 6.09 11.96
N ASP A 168 -27.89 6.64 10.88
CA ASP A 168 -28.13 8.01 10.44
C ASP A 168 -28.19 8.08 8.90
N PRO A 169 -29.35 7.68 8.28
CA PRO A 169 -29.52 7.64 6.83
C PRO A 169 -29.42 9.03 6.15
N GLU A 170 -29.66 10.13 6.88
CA GLU A 170 -29.61 11.50 6.34
C GLU A 170 -28.20 12.06 6.13
N PHE A 171 -27.15 11.43 6.71
CA PHE A 171 -25.76 11.89 6.60
C PHE A 171 -25.07 11.50 5.27
N THR A 172 -25.78 10.91 4.31
CA THR A 172 -25.21 10.33 3.07
C THR A 172 -25.70 11.00 1.77
N GLN A 173 -26.31 12.18 1.84
CA GLN A 173 -26.60 12.98 0.63
C GLN A 173 -25.51 13.98 0.31
#